data_48683a9e1216dca7f977d4c85ddae043
#
_entry.id   48683a9e1216dca7f977d4c85ddae043
#
_cell.length_a   1.000
_cell.length_b   1.000
_cell.length_c   1.000
_cell.angle_alpha   90.00
_cell.angle_beta   90.00
_cell.angle_gamma   90.00
#
_symmetry.space_group_name_H-M   'P 1'
#
loop_
_entity.id
_entity.type
_entity.pdbx_description
1 polymer ?
#
loop_
_entity_poly.entity_id
_entity_poly.type
_entity_poly.pdbx_seq_one_letter_code
_entity_poly.pdbx_strand_id
1 'polypeptide(L)'
;MTCQLKVRSKIVTALGSGLLFLVAGCGSDEKSTDKHAACDFGAQTGCSDGQVCEKVEGGAEETGCFAPVTVEGRVVRADDPNQGIEGARVVGRDENGAVVSLRIAVSGADGAYSLRVPTPRKEDGTPAVPALLLRADASGFATFPSGLRVAIPVDVSQPEKSEAGYRVVNDTTTVALDELADASGLGSVSGKVLAEGAAGTLVVAGGASGVADKDGTYVIFNVPAGELEVRGYAAGLSLEPASALVKAGSEVDGVDLAVSDAALGAVNGSVSFVNASAKTTSVVLVVASTFNEALKRGEVPRGLRAFPVSGAYAFADVPAGDYVVLAAFENDELVRDPDESIGGTAIQRVSVSGSAMDVAGFKITGALAVVAPGKDAPELLDGVPRFEWADDSSEDGYEVTVLDTFGTEVWKNVDVPRVSGASSVTLDYAGPELSSGYYQFRAVSWREEKKGAASRTYISATEDLKGVFIVP
;
A
#
# COMPACT_ATOMS: atom_id res chain seq x y z
N MET A 1 -3.24 23.22 -47.18
CA MET A 1 -2.69 24.33 -46.38
C MET A 1 -2.66 25.57 -47.26
N THR A 2 -3.61 26.49 -47.07
CA THR A 2 -3.79 27.67 -47.91
C THR A 2 -3.46 28.88 -47.07
N CYS A 3 -2.33 29.54 -47.40
CA CYS A 3 -1.86 30.72 -46.72
C CYS A 3 -2.67 31.94 -47.24
N GLN A 4 -3.45 32.61 -46.41
CA GLN A 4 -4.12 33.89 -46.76
C GLN A 4 -3.24 35.04 -46.37
N LEU A 5 -2.84 35.85 -47.35
CA LEU A 5 -2.12 37.12 -47.17
C LEU A 5 -3.11 38.22 -46.68
N LYS A 6 -2.89 38.74 -45.45
CA LYS A 6 -3.52 39.99 -45.00
C LYS A 6 -2.56 41.18 -45.21
N VAL A 7 -2.87 42.02 -46.20
CA VAL A 7 -2.12 43.27 -46.46
C VAL A 7 -2.76 44.39 -45.58
N ARG A 8 -2.02 44.96 -44.66
CA ARG A 8 -2.35 46.26 -44.01
C ARG A 8 -1.51 47.35 -44.59
N SER A 9 -2.16 48.24 -45.33
CA SER A 9 -1.52 49.48 -45.85
C SER A 9 -1.55 50.56 -44.76
N LYS A 10 -0.36 51.08 -44.41
CA LYS A 10 -0.24 52.38 -43.72
C LYS A 10 0.35 53.37 -44.69
N ILE A 11 -0.43 54.39 -45.06
CA ILE A 11 0.04 55.52 -45.83
C ILE A 11 0.77 56.49 -44.89
N VAL A 12 2.04 56.68 -45.12
CA VAL A 12 2.82 57.78 -44.50
C VAL A 12 3.33 58.64 -45.68
N THR A 13 2.85 59.88 -45.75
CA THR A 13 3.28 60.87 -46.75
C THR A 13 4.56 61.54 -46.25
N ALA A 14 5.69 61.25 -46.87
CA ALA A 14 6.91 62.10 -46.82
C ALA A 14 7.71 61.90 -48.09
N LEU A 15 8.02 63.00 -48.73
CA LEU A 15 8.84 63.09 -49.95
C LEU A 15 10.28 62.65 -49.67
N GLY A 16 10.79 61.72 -50.49
CA GLY A 16 12.19 61.32 -50.49
C GLY A 16 12.38 59.96 -51.12
N SER A 17 13.12 59.88 -52.22
CA SER A 17 13.48 58.68 -52.94
C SER A 17 14.06 57.61 -52.02
N GLY A 18 13.40 56.50 -51.86
CA GLY A 18 13.87 55.40 -51.03
C GLY A 18 13.32 54.04 -51.47
N LEU A 19 14.22 53.18 -51.71
CA LEU A 19 14.10 51.80 -52.11
C LEU A 19 13.07 51.03 -51.26
N LEU A 20 12.13 50.38 -51.92
CA LEU A 20 11.11 49.57 -51.28
C LEU A 20 11.74 48.22 -50.87
N PHE A 21 12.05 47.99 -49.60
CA PHE A 21 12.32 46.67 -49.04
C PHE A 21 11.00 46.00 -48.61
N LEU A 22 10.62 44.96 -49.32
CA LEU A 22 9.58 44.06 -48.90
C LEU A 22 10.21 43.05 -47.88
N VAL A 23 9.93 43.26 -46.61
CA VAL A 23 10.21 42.25 -45.58
C VAL A 23 8.96 41.41 -45.43
N ALA A 24 9.00 40.18 -45.98
CA ALA A 24 8.02 39.16 -45.71
C ALA A 24 8.33 38.56 -44.33
N GLY A 25 7.66 39.03 -43.29
CA GLY A 25 7.65 38.40 -41.98
C GLY A 25 6.57 37.30 -41.98
N CYS A 26 6.98 36.05 -42.08
CA CYS A 26 6.11 34.93 -41.62
C CYS A 26 6.04 35.03 -40.10
N GLY A 27 4.94 35.53 -39.57
CA GLY A 27 4.62 35.34 -38.15
C GLY A 27 4.23 33.87 -37.97
N SER A 28 5.13 33.09 -37.38
CA SER A 28 4.72 31.86 -36.71
C SER A 28 3.81 32.27 -35.55
N ASP A 29 2.57 31.86 -35.57
CA ASP A 29 1.77 31.82 -34.35
C ASP A 29 2.46 30.80 -33.42
N GLU A 30 3.43 31.24 -32.64
CA GLU A 30 3.84 30.52 -31.43
C GLU A 30 2.60 30.47 -30.57
N LYS A 31 1.96 29.30 -30.55
CA LYS A 31 1.09 28.93 -29.44
C LYS A 31 1.98 29.03 -28.20
N SER A 32 1.76 30.09 -27.41
CA SER A 32 2.27 30.13 -26.04
C SER A 32 1.76 28.88 -25.33
N THR A 33 2.65 27.92 -25.16
CA THR A 33 2.38 26.67 -24.42
C THR A 33 2.57 26.87 -22.91
N ASP A 34 3.06 28.03 -22.49
CA ASP A 34 3.26 28.32 -21.06
C ASP A 34 1.94 28.73 -20.39
N LYS A 35 1.13 27.74 -20.11
CA LYS A 35 -0.11 27.94 -19.35
C LYS A 35 0.13 28.06 -17.85
N HIS A 36 1.25 27.61 -17.32
CA HIS A 36 1.54 27.53 -15.89
C HIS A 36 2.93 28.07 -15.57
N ALA A 37 3.07 28.73 -14.41
CA ALA A 37 4.37 29.17 -13.93
C ALA A 37 5.28 27.96 -13.63
N ALA A 38 6.48 27.95 -14.20
CA ALA A 38 7.45 26.87 -13.95
C ALA A 38 7.89 26.85 -12.49
N CYS A 39 8.04 25.63 -11.93
CA CYS A 39 8.41 25.41 -10.54
C CYS A 39 9.25 24.15 -10.37
N ASP A 40 9.90 24.01 -9.23
CA ASP A 40 10.64 22.79 -8.87
C ASP A 40 9.76 21.83 -8.08
N PHE A 41 9.38 20.71 -8.72
CA PHE A 41 8.53 19.69 -8.12
C PHE A 41 9.21 18.97 -6.94
N GLY A 42 10.51 18.71 -7.04
CA GLY A 42 11.28 18.03 -6.00
C GLY A 42 11.42 18.89 -4.74
N ALA A 43 11.83 20.14 -4.91
CA ALA A 43 12.02 21.09 -3.82
C ALA A 43 10.72 21.78 -3.38
N GLN A 44 9.61 21.65 -4.14
CA GLN A 44 8.35 22.35 -3.91
C GLN A 44 8.53 23.89 -3.82
N THR A 45 9.37 24.45 -4.72
CA THR A 45 9.68 25.89 -4.78
C THR A 45 9.27 26.50 -6.11
N GLY A 46 9.20 27.83 -6.16
CA GLY A 46 8.85 28.57 -7.38
C GLY A 46 7.36 28.91 -7.49
N CYS A 47 6.50 28.45 -6.56
CA CYS A 47 5.09 28.78 -6.53
C CYS A 47 4.78 29.90 -5.51
N SER A 48 3.68 30.61 -5.73
CA SER A 48 3.14 31.59 -4.79
C SER A 48 2.61 30.92 -3.52
N ASP A 49 2.47 31.67 -2.44
CA ASP A 49 1.90 31.18 -1.20
C ASP A 49 0.54 30.50 -1.42
N GLY A 50 0.36 29.34 -0.81
CA GLY A 50 -0.86 28.54 -0.94
C GLY A 50 -0.94 27.66 -2.19
N GLN A 51 0.02 27.75 -3.11
CA GLN A 51 0.13 26.86 -4.27
C GLN A 51 1.15 25.74 -4.03
N VAL A 52 1.06 24.69 -4.84
CA VAL A 52 1.99 23.55 -4.88
C VAL A 52 2.49 23.33 -6.29
N CYS A 53 3.72 22.85 -6.41
CA CYS A 53 4.31 22.50 -7.69
C CYS A 53 3.89 21.07 -8.07
N GLU A 54 3.20 20.90 -9.20
CA GLU A 54 2.70 19.62 -9.67
C GLU A 54 3.18 19.31 -11.08
N LYS A 55 3.23 18.01 -11.41
CA LYS A 55 3.49 17.55 -12.78
C LYS A 55 2.24 17.70 -13.64
N VAL A 56 2.42 18.06 -14.91
CA VAL A 56 1.35 18.14 -15.91
C VAL A 56 1.40 16.89 -16.80
N GLU A 57 0.28 16.18 -16.92
CA GLU A 57 0.17 15.00 -17.79
C GLU A 57 0.26 15.39 -19.26
N GLY A 58 0.99 14.61 -20.05
CA GLY A 58 1.13 14.81 -21.50
C GLY A 58 2.30 15.68 -21.93
N GLY A 59 2.92 16.43 -21.01
CA GLY A 59 4.17 17.16 -21.24
C GLY A 59 5.36 16.37 -20.67
N ALA A 60 6.37 16.10 -21.47
CA ALA A 60 7.61 15.56 -20.94
C ALA A 60 8.20 16.56 -19.93
N GLU A 61 8.11 16.25 -18.65
CA GLU A 61 8.67 17.04 -17.53
C GLU A 61 8.05 18.44 -17.28
N GLU A 62 6.88 18.74 -17.82
CA GLU A 62 6.22 20.01 -17.50
C GLU A 62 5.72 20.01 -16.05
N THR A 63 6.09 21.04 -15.32
CA THR A 63 5.61 21.34 -13.97
C THR A 63 4.88 22.68 -13.96
N GLY A 64 3.98 22.86 -13.01
CA GLY A 64 3.25 24.12 -12.88
C GLY A 64 2.76 24.33 -11.45
N CYS A 65 2.43 25.57 -11.15
CA CYS A 65 1.89 25.99 -9.86
C CYS A 65 0.38 25.90 -9.84
N PHE A 66 -0.14 25.11 -8.91
CA PHE A 66 -1.59 24.85 -8.79
C PHE A 66 -2.07 25.00 -7.34
N ALA A 67 -3.36 25.24 -7.19
CA ALA A 67 -4.01 25.09 -5.90
C ALA A 67 -3.92 23.63 -5.40
N PRO A 68 -3.61 23.39 -4.12
CA PRO A 68 -3.38 22.04 -3.62
C PRO A 68 -4.61 21.15 -3.68
N VAL A 69 -4.40 19.85 -3.76
CA VAL A 69 -5.43 18.86 -3.43
C VAL A 69 -5.23 18.46 -1.98
N THR A 70 -6.31 18.52 -1.22
CA THR A 70 -6.32 18.16 0.20
C THR A 70 -7.30 17.01 0.41
N VAL A 71 -6.80 15.92 0.96
CA VAL A 71 -7.63 14.80 1.43
C VAL A 71 -8.00 15.10 2.87
N GLU A 72 -9.29 15.19 3.15
CA GLU A 72 -9.83 15.40 4.48
C GLU A 72 -10.66 14.21 4.90
N GLY A 73 -10.54 13.80 6.14
CA GLY A 73 -11.25 12.65 6.66
C GLY A 73 -11.16 12.58 8.17
N ARG A 74 -11.48 11.42 8.71
CA ARG A 74 -11.40 11.16 10.15
C ARG A 74 -10.65 9.86 10.41
N VAL A 75 -9.90 9.83 11.51
CA VAL A 75 -9.42 8.58 12.10
C VAL A 75 -10.35 8.28 13.29
N VAL A 76 -11.00 7.13 13.25
CA VAL A 76 -12.04 6.75 14.21
C VAL A 76 -11.75 5.35 14.78
N ARG A 77 -12.43 5.00 15.85
CA ARG A 77 -12.40 3.63 16.38
C ARG A 77 -13.19 2.69 15.44
N ALA A 78 -12.72 1.49 15.25
CA ALA A 78 -13.42 0.51 14.42
C ALA A 78 -14.71 -0.01 15.10
N ASP A 79 -14.72 -0.09 16.42
CA ASP A 79 -15.88 -0.50 17.24
C ASP A 79 -16.88 0.62 17.53
N ASP A 80 -16.48 1.90 17.37
CA ASP A 80 -17.35 3.06 17.48
C ASP A 80 -16.94 4.17 16.49
N PRO A 81 -17.49 4.18 15.27
CA PRO A 81 -17.14 5.17 14.23
C PRO A 81 -17.48 6.63 14.59
N ASN A 82 -18.25 6.87 15.66
CA ASN A 82 -18.53 8.23 16.14
C ASN A 82 -17.37 8.78 16.98
N GLN A 83 -16.56 7.91 17.56
CA GLN A 83 -15.43 8.29 18.39
C GLN A 83 -14.18 8.52 17.54
N GLY A 84 -13.72 9.78 17.47
CA GLY A 84 -12.47 10.16 16.85
C GLY A 84 -11.26 9.72 17.66
N ILE A 85 -10.15 9.46 17.00
CA ILE A 85 -8.84 9.16 17.59
C ILE A 85 -7.95 10.38 17.44
N GLU A 86 -7.55 10.98 18.56
CA GLU A 86 -6.62 12.12 18.61
C GLU A 86 -5.17 11.64 18.43
N GLY A 87 -4.36 12.44 17.73
CA GLY A 87 -2.92 12.21 17.62
C GLY A 87 -2.55 11.09 16.63
N ALA A 88 -3.51 10.53 15.90
CA ALA A 88 -3.19 9.55 14.85
C ALA A 88 -2.41 10.23 13.71
N ARG A 89 -1.35 9.58 13.26
CA ARG A 89 -0.51 10.04 12.14
C ARG A 89 -1.04 9.43 10.85
N VAL A 90 -1.43 10.28 9.91
CA VAL A 90 -1.95 9.85 8.60
C VAL A 90 -0.98 10.26 7.50
N VAL A 91 -0.60 9.31 6.66
CA VAL A 91 0.30 9.51 5.53
C VAL A 91 -0.30 8.94 4.25
N GLY A 92 -0.13 9.66 3.13
CA GLY A 92 -0.46 9.17 1.80
C GLY A 92 0.73 8.45 1.18
N ARG A 93 0.50 7.25 0.65
CA ARG A 93 1.50 6.39 0.01
C ARG A 93 1.01 5.96 -1.38
N ASP A 94 1.93 5.67 -2.27
CA ASP A 94 1.62 4.97 -3.52
C ASP A 94 1.61 3.43 -3.31
N GLU A 95 1.30 2.71 -4.37
CA GLU A 95 1.26 1.23 -4.37
C GLU A 95 2.63 0.60 -4.04
N ASN A 96 3.74 1.33 -4.25
CA ASN A 96 5.10 0.87 -3.93
C ASN A 96 5.54 1.28 -2.53
N GLY A 97 4.65 1.87 -1.74
CA GLY A 97 4.91 2.31 -0.37
C GLY A 97 5.67 3.62 -0.26
N ALA A 98 5.95 4.31 -1.37
CA ALA A 98 6.56 5.64 -1.32
C ALA A 98 5.56 6.66 -0.75
N VAL A 99 6.05 7.54 0.13
CA VAL A 99 5.24 8.64 0.66
C VAL A 99 5.02 9.67 -0.43
N VAL A 100 3.75 9.84 -0.79
CA VAL A 100 3.32 10.83 -1.80
C VAL A 100 2.67 12.05 -1.18
N SER A 101 2.29 12.02 0.10
CA SER A 101 1.82 13.23 0.80
C SER A 101 2.95 14.20 1.07
N LEU A 102 2.65 15.51 1.05
CA LEU A 102 3.64 16.55 1.32
C LEU A 102 4.09 16.56 2.77
N ARG A 103 3.20 16.18 3.69
CA ARG A 103 3.45 16.04 5.12
C ARG A 103 2.57 14.94 5.68
N ILE A 104 2.96 14.38 6.81
CA ILE A 104 2.08 13.57 7.63
C ILE A 104 1.05 14.50 8.29
N ALA A 105 -0.24 14.13 8.23
CA ALA A 105 -1.27 14.79 9.01
C ALA A 105 -1.40 14.14 10.38
N VAL A 106 -1.70 14.95 11.39
CA VAL A 106 -2.01 14.47 12.74
C VAL A 106 -3.47 14.79 13.03
N SER A 107 -4.24 13.81 13.46
CA SER A 107 -5.66 13.98 13.74
C SER A 107 -5.91 14.79 15.02
N GLY A 108 -6.96 15.61 14.99
CA GLY A 108 -7.44 16.36 16.15
C GLY A 108 -8.27 15.51 17.12
N ALA A 109 -8.80 16.14 18.18
CA ALA A 109 -9.57 15.47 19.23
C ALA A 109 -10.85 14.77 18.72
N ASP A 110 -11.42 15.22 17.62
CA ASP A 110 -12.56 14.61 16.96
C ASP A 110 -12.16 13.57 15.88
N GLY A 111 -10.85 13.30 15.77
CA GLY A 111 -10.26 12.43 14.77
C GLY A 111 -10.06 13.08 13.40
N ALA A 112 -10.49 14.32 13.19
CA ALA A 112 -10.37 14.98 11.88
C ALA A 112 -8.91 15.22 11.49
N TYR A 113 -8.59 14.98 10.22
CA TYR A 113 -7.29 15.26 9.64
C TYR A 113 -7.41 15.94 8.28
N SER A 114 -6.34 16.62 7.88
CA SER A 114 -6.23 17.30 6.59
C SER A 114 -4.84 17.04 6.01
N LEU A 115 -4.79 16.32 4.88
CA LEU A 115 -3.59 15.82 4.25
C LEU A 115 -3.41 16.42 2.87
N ARG A 116 -2.36 17.21 2.64
CA ARG A 116 -2.02 17.69 1.30
C ARG A 116 -1.31 16.59 0.51
N VAL A 117 -1.81 16.34 -0.70
CA VAL A 117 -1.27 15.31 -1.58
C VAL A 117 -0.86 15.91 -2.92
N PRO A 118 0.37 15.68 -3.40
CA PRO A 118 0.73 15.98 -4.77
C PRO A 118 -0.18 15.19 -5.72
N THR A 119 -0.69 15.87 -6.71
CA THR A 119 -1.64 15.30 -7.66
C THR A 119 -1.29 15.78 -9.06
N PRO A 120 -0.90 14.89 -9.98
CA PRO A 120 -0.69 15.26 -11.36
C PRO A 120 -1.86 16.06 -11.91
N ARG A 121 -1.60 16.97 -12.83
CA ARG A 121 -2.61 17.84 -13.43
C ARG A 121 -2.79 17.55 -14.90
N LYS A 122 -4.01 17.60 -15.36
CA LYS A 122 -4.30 17.65 -16.79
C LYS A 122 -3.88 18.99 -17.35
N GLU A 123 -3.80 19.13 -18.68
CA GLU A 123 -3.44 20.40 -19.34
C GLU A 123 -4.35 21.58 -18.94
N ASP A 124 -5.59 21.33 -18.54
CA ASP A 124 -6.53 22.35 -18.07
C ASP A 124 -6.39 22.70 -16.58
N GLY A 125 -5.41 22.07 -15.87
CA GLY A 125 -5.14 22.26 -14.45
C GLY A 125 -6.02 21.45 -13.51
N THR A 126 -6.94 20.62 -14.03
CA THR A 126 -7.74 19.72 -13.18
C THR A 126 -6.87 18.59 -12.63
N PRO A 127 -7.12 18.14 -11.40
CA PRO A 127 -6.41 16.99 -10.85
C PRO A 127 -6.58 15.74 -11.71
N ALA A 128 -5.49 15.01 -11.97
CA ALA A 128 -5.54 13.66 -12.48
C ALA A 128 -5.61 12.67 -11.31
N VAL A 129 -6.09 11.45 -11.57
CA VAL A 129 -6.25 10.43 -10.53
C VAL A 129 -4.89 9.80 -10.17
N PRO A 130 -4.30 10.09 -9.00
CA PRO A 130 -3.19 9.30 -8.50
C PRO A 130 -3.73 8.08 -7.76
N ALA A 131 -2.98 6.99 -7.79
CA ALA A 131 -3.15 5.92 -6.83
C ALA A 131 -2.65 6.42 -5.46
N LEU A 132 -3.56 6.71 -4.55
CA LEU A 132 -3.28 7.15 -3.20
C LEU A 132 -3.83 6.14 -2.20
N LEU A 133 -2.97 5.59 -1.38
CA LEU A 133 -3.31 4.73 -0.26
C LEU A 133 -3.04 5.47 1.06
N LEU A 134 -3.96 5.36 2.00
CA LEU A 134 -3.76 5.92 3.34
C LEU A 134 -3.10 4.88 4.26
N ARG A 135 -2.17 5.37 5.07
CA ARG A 135 -1.69 4.68 6.27
C ARG A 135 -2.01 5.55 7.47
N ALA A 136 -2.47 4.93 8.56
CA ALA A 136 -2.70 5.61 9.84
C ALA A 136 -2.12 4.81 10.99
N ASP A 137 -1.41 5.48 11.89
CA ASP A 137 -0.78 4.92 13.07
C ASP A 137 -1.22 5.72 14.30
N ALA A 138 -1.61 5.03 15.39
CA ALA A 138 -1.98 5.67 16.65
C ALA A 138 -1.58 4.82 17.86
N SER A 139 -1.34 5.48 18.98
CA SER A 139 -1.02 4.79 20.24
C SER A 139 -2.22 4.01 20.76
N GLY A 140 -2.02 2.73 21.10
CA GLY A 140 -3.06 1.82 21.57
C GLY A 140 -3.91 1.20 20.47
N PHE A 141 -3.60 1.46 19.20
CA PHE A 141 -4.34 0.93 18.05
C PHE A 141 -3.43 0.19 17.07
N ALA A 142 -4.00 -0.81 16.38
CA ALA A 142 -3.31 -1.45 15.27
C ALA A 142 -3.11 -0.47 14.12
N THR A 143 -1.93 -0.48 13.51
CA THR A 143 -1.64 0.30 12.31
C THR A 143 -2.63 -0.04 11.19
N PHE A 144 -3.09 0.95 10.43
CA PHE A 144 -3.85 0.72 9.19
C PHE A 144 -2.99 1.05 7.96
N PRO A 145 -2.98 0.24 6.89
CA PRO A 145 -3.57 -1.09 6.78
C PRO A 145 -2.76 -2.11 7.58
N SER A 146 -3.44 -3.03 8.24
CA SER A 146 -2.83 -4.18 8.93
C SER A 146 -3.85 -5.30 9.15
N GLY A 147 -3.37 -6.44 9.52
CA GLY A 147 -4.26 -7.57 9.79
C GLY A 147 -5.07 -7.95 8.55
N LEU A 148 -6.38 -8.07 8.71
CA LEU A 148 -7.32 -8.39 7.62
C LEU A 148 -7.68 -7.18 6.75
N ARG A 149 -7.23 -5.99 7.12
CA ARG A 149 -7.68 -4.74 6.51
C ARG A 149 -6.69 -4.26 5.46
N VAL A 150 -7.19 -4.03 4.25
CA VAL A 150 -6.43 -3.52 3.10
C VAL A 150 -6.79 -2.06 2.90
N ALA A 151 -5.80 -1.22 2.61
CA ALA A 151 -6.08 0.15 2.19
C ALA A 151 -6.79 0.13 0.84
N ILE A 152 -7.95 0.78 0.79
CA ILE A 152 -8.66 1.03 -0.46
C ILE A 152 -8.08 2.31 -1.07
N PRO A 153 -7.79 2.35 -2.38
CA PRO A 153 -7.34 3.58 -3.01
C PRO A 153 -8.33 4.72 -2.78
N VAL A 154 -7.83 5.88 -2.37
CA VAL A 154 -8.66 7.08 -2.24
C VAL A 154 -8.97 7.60 -3.63
N ASP A 155 -10.25 7.70 -3.98
CA ASP A 155 -10.67 8.31 -5.23
C ASP A 155 -10.53 9.84 -5.14
N VAL A 156 -9.55 10.37 -5.87
CA VAL A 156 -9.31 11.81 -5.99
C VAL A 156 -9.79 12.38 -7.35
N SER A 157 -10.50 11.59 -8.15
CA SER A 157 -10.91 11.98 -9.51
C SER A 157 -11.98 13.06 -9.55
N GLN A 158 -12.75 13.20 -8.47
CA GLN A 158 -13.85 14.16 -8.35
C GLN A 158 -13.70 15.03 -7.10
N PRO A 159 -12.64 15.83 -6.99
CA PRO A 159 -12.47 16.68 -5.83
C PRO A 159 -13.43 17.85 -5.87
N GLU A 160 -13.96 18.23 -4.71
CA GLU A 160 -14.73 19.45 -4.55
C GLU A 160 -13.82 20.67 -4.72
N LYS A 161 -14.20 21.62 -5.58
CA LYS A 161 -13.44 22.86 -5.74
C LYS A 161 -13.81 23.82 -4.61
N SER A 162 -12.80 24.34 -3.91
CA SER A 162 -12.92 25.35 -2.86
C SER A 162 -12.07 26.60 -3.21
N GLU A 163 -12.21 27.68 -2.42
CA GLU A 163 -11.36 28.86 -2.56
C GLU A 163 -9.87 28.56 -2.31
N ALA A 164 -9.58 27.58 -1.44
CA ALA A 164 -8.21 27.19 -1.07
C ALA A 164 -7.62 26.10 -2.00
N GLY A 165 -8.40 25.57 -2.95
CA GLY A 165 -7.96 24.51 -3.83
C GLY A 165 -9.00 23.43 -4.05
N TYR A 166 -8.57 22.19 -4.07
CA TYR A 166 -9.43 21.03 -4.23
C TYR A 166 -9.48 20.21 -2.95
N ARG A 167 -10.67 19.76 -2.59
CA ARG A 167 -10.93 18.98 -1.39
C ARG A 167 -11.50 17.63 -1.76
N VAL A 168 -10.97 16.57 -1.18
CA VAL A 168 -11.43 15.18 -1.35
C VAL A 168 -11.94 14.68 -0.01
N VAL A 169 -13.25 14.40 0.05
CA VAL A 169 -13.92 13.81 1.21
C VAL A 169 -14.89 12.76 0.72
N ASN A 170 -14.69 11.51 1.06
CA ASN A 170 -15.58 10.41 0.74
C ASN A 170 -15.37 9.27 1.75
N ASP A 171 -16.08 8.17 1.59
CA ASP A 171 -16.02 7.04 2.52
C ASP A 171 -14.62 6.44 2.66
N THR A 172 -13.79 6.52 1.59
CA THR A 172 -12.42 6.00 1.61
C THR A 172 -11.43 6.91 2.34
N THR A 173 -11.81 8.12 2.70
CA THR A 173 -10.99 9.03 3.51
C THR A 173 -11.20 8.87 5.00
N THR A 174 -12.17 8.07 5.45
CA THR A 174 -12.34 7.72 6.85
C THR A 174 -11.55 6.45 7.16
N VAL A 175 -10.62 6.53 8.11
CA VAL A 175 -9.81 5.40 8.56
C VAL A 175 -10.26 4.97 9.93
N ALA A 176 -10.76 3.75 10.06
CA ALA A 176 -11.10 3.16 11.35
C ALA A 176 -9.94 2.29 11.85
N LEU A 177 -9.53 2.43 13.10
CA LEU A 177 -8.45 1.66 13.71
C LEU A 177 -9.01 0.69 14.75
N ASP A 178 -8.48 -0.54 14.76
CA ASP A 178 -8.78 -1.55 15.76
C ASP A 178 -7.95 -1.29 17.02
N GLU A 179 -8.60 -1.23 18.19
CA GLU A 179 -7.90 -1.08 19.45
C GLU A 179 -7.12 -2.35 19.80
N LEU A 180 -5.91 -2.20 20.29
CA LEU A 180 -5.12 -3.35 20.76
C LEU A 180 -5.74 -3.91 22.05
N ALA A 181 -5.84 -5.24 22.14
CA ALA A 181 -6.38 -5.90 23.32
C ALA A 181 -5.61 -5.59 24.61
N ASP A 182 -4.30 -5.34 24.51
CA ASP A 182 -3.44 -4.91 25.62
C ASP A 182 -2.34 -3.97 25.08
N ALA A 183 -2.39 -2.73 25.53
CA ALA A 183 -1.37 -1.72 25.24
C ALA A 183 -0.53 -1.36 26.48
N SER A 184 -0.76 -2.00 27.64
CA SER A 184 -0.16 -1.64 28.92
C SER A 184 1.37 -1.75 28.96
N GLY A 185 1.94 -2.65 28.16
CA GLY A 185 3.39 -2.87 28.03
C GLY A 185 4.05 -2.09 26.89
N LEU A 186 3.34 -1.17 26.24
CA LEU A 186 3.80 -0.50 25.03
C LEU A 186 4.19 0.95 25.29
N GLY A 187 5.16 1.43 24.51
CA GLY A 187 5.59 2.83 24.45
C GLY A 187 5.70 3.31 23.01
N SER A 188 6.41 4.38 22.79
CA SER A 188 6.70 4.90 21.45
C SER A 188 8.16 5.30 21.27
N VAL A 189 8.62 5.33 20.03
CA VAL A 189 9.95 5.77 19.64
C VAL A 189 9.83 6.81 18.54
N SER A 190 10.54 7.92 18.67
CA SER A 190 10.60 8.96 17.64
C SER A 190 12.03 9.39 17.34
N GLY A 191 12.23 9.90 16.14
CA GLY A 191 13.54 10.35 15.67
C GLY A 191 13.51 10.76 14.22
N LYS A 192 14.68 10.76 13.60
CA LYS A 192 14.85 11.19 12.21
C LYS A 192 15.75 10.24 11.42
N VAL A 193 15.38 9.94 10.20
CA VAL A 193 16.26 9.32 9.21
C VAL A 193 17.10 10.41 8.57
N LEU A 194 18.42 10.39 8.83
CA LEU A 194 19.39 11.42 8.42
C LEU A 194 20.01 11.06 7.06
N ALA A 195 19.15 10.91 6.04
CA ALA A 195 19.58 10.54 4.70
C ALA A 195 18.86 11.38 3.63
N GLU A 196 19.51 11.60 2.50
CA GLU A 196 18.80 12.01 1.29
C GLU A 196 17.86 10.90 0.86
N GLY A 197 16.63 11.23 0.45
CA GLY A 197 15.62 10.23 0.12
C GLY A 197 15.01 9.49 1.33
N ALA A 198 15.10 10.07 2.53
CA ALA A 198 14.53 9.50 3.77
C ALA A 198 13.01 9.28 3.73
N ALA A 199 12.29 10.08 2.93
CA ALA A 199 10.83 10.00 2.84
C ALA A 199 10.33 8.59 2.48
N GLY A 200 9.41 8.05 3.26
CA GLY A 200 8.87 6.72 3.05
C GLY A 200 9.73 5.57 3.58
N THR A 201 10.85 5.88 4.25
CA THR A 201 11.59 4.83 4.97
C THR A 201 10.71 4.20 6.03
N LEU A 202 10.56 2.90 5.97
CA LEU A 202 9.92 2.10 7.01
C LEU A 202 10.89 1.99 8.18
N VAL A 203 10.50 2.43 9.37
CA VAL A 203 11.31 2.29 10.59
C VAL A 203 10.63 1.29 11.51
N VAL A 204 11.40 0.32 12.02
CA VAL A 204 10.89 -0.83 12.78
C VAL A 204 11.61 -0.96 14.10
N ALA A 205 10.86 -1.21 15.16
CA ALA A 205 11.38 -1.53 16.50
C ALA A 205 10.48 -2.56 17.18
N GLY A 206 11.01 -3.72 17.57
CA GLY A 206 10.26 -4.75 18.30
C GLY A 206 9.01 -5.27 17.56
N GLY A 207 9.01 -5.26 16.22
CA GLY A 207 7.86 -5.64 15.39
C GLY A 207 6.85 -4.52 15.12
N ALA A 208 6.87 -3.44 15.89
CA ALA A 208 6.11 -2.22 15.59
C ALA A 208 6.83 -1.41 14.50
N SER A 209 6.08 -0.61 13.75
CA SER A 209 6.62 0.15 12.63
C SER A 209 6.03 1.55 12.53
N GLY A 210 6.79 2.44 11.91
CA GLY A 210 6.38 3.77 11.50
C GLY A 210 7.00 4.15 10.17
N VAL A 211 6.51 5.19 9.54
CA VAL A 211 7.02 5.66 8.24
C VAL A 211 7.58 7.07 8.40
N ALA A 212 8.78 7.29 7.85
CA ALA A 212 9.40 8.60 7.83
C ALA A 212 8.66 9.53 6.84
N ASP A 213 8.40 10.76 7.26
CA ASP A 213 7.84 11.81 6.42
C ASP A 213 8.89 12.39 5.44
N LYS A 214 8.52 13.46 4.72
CA LYS A 214 9.41 14.11 3.76
C LYS A 214 10.69 14.69 4.38
N ASP A 215 10.63 15.06 5.64
CA ASP A 215 11.76 15.63 6.38
C ASP A 215 12.58 14.54 7.08
N GLY A 216 12.21 13.27 6.91
CA GLY A 216 12.81 12.11 7.54
C GLY A 216 12.33 11.85 8.97
N THR A 217 11.43 12.67 9.53
CA THR A 217 10.92 12.50 10.90
C THR A 217 9.96 11.32 10.99
N TYR A 218 10.15 10.47 11.97
CA TYR A 218 9.28 9.31 12.20
C TYR A 218 8.80 9.19 13.63
N VAL A 219 7.70 8.49 13.82
CA VAL A 219 7.22 7.99 15.11
C VAL A 219 6.78 6.55 14.92
N ILE A 220 7.17 5.69 15.83
CA ILE A 220 6.69 4.31 15.95
C ILE A 220 5.86 4.26 17.23
N PHE A 221 4.58 3.98 17.09
CA PHE A 221 3.70 3.68 18.22
C PHE A 221 3.74 2.20 18.58
N ASN A 222 3.25 1.87 19.76
CA ASN A 222 3.01 0.50 20.20
C ASN A 222 4.27 -0.36 20.24
N VAL A 223 5.41 0.24 20.55
CA VAL A 223 6.69 -0.45 20.69
C VAL A 223 6.74 -1.17 22.03
N PRO A 224 7.02 -2.48 22.08
CA PRO A 224 7.17 -3.21 23.35
C PRO A 224 8.23 -2.57 24.26
N ALA A 225 7.96 -2.57 25.57
CA ALA A 225 8.95 -2.10 26.53
C ALA A 225 10.18 -3.02 26.56
N GLY A 226 11.38 -2.44 26.66
CA GLY A 226 12.65 -3.15 26.69
C GLY A 226 13.75 -2.39 25.96
N GLU A 227 14.93 -2.97 25.95
CA GLU A 227 16.04 -2.53 25.11
C GLU A 227 15.88 -3.13 23.73
N LEU A 228 15.72 -2.29 22.71
CA LEU A 228 15.37 -2.68 21.36
C LEU A 228 16.30 -2.01 20.36
N GLU A 229 16.52 -2.69 19.25
CA GLU A 229 17.15 -2.13 18.08
C GLU A 229 16.09 -1.50 17.18
N VAL A 230 16.37 -0.27 16.71
CA VAL A 230 15.57 0.49 15.75
C VAL A 230 16.27 0.45 14.42
N ARG A 231 15.59 -0.03 13.38
CA ARG A 231 16.15 -0.18 12.02
C ARG A 231 15.28 0.54 11.00
N GLY A 232 15.93 1.13 10.00
CA GLY A 232 15.26 1.73 8.85
C GLY A 232 15.43 0.88 7.59
N TYR A 233 14.37 0.78 6.78
CA TYR A 233 14.30 -0.03 5.57
C TYR A 233 13.72 0.75 4.40
N ALA A 234 14.48 0.89 3.35
CA ALA A 234 14.03 1.35 2.02
C ALA A 234 15.03 0.87 0.97
N ALA A 235 14.59 0.50 -0.21
CA ALA A 235 15.51 0.15 -1.29
C ALA A 235 16.46 1.33 -1.57
N GLY A 236 17.75 1.03 -1.70
CA GLY A 236 18.79 2.03 -1.96
C GLY A 236 19.31 2.80 -0.74
N LEU A 237 18.78 2.54 0.46
CA LEU A 237 19.27 3.16 1.69
C LEU A 237 19.89 2.11 2.62
N SER A 238 21.16 2.35 2.98
CA SER A 238 21.82 1.63 4.07
C SER A 238 21.89 2.54 5.29
N LEU A 239 21.29 2.14 6.40
CA LEU A 239 21.19 2.92 7.63
C LEU A 239 21.82 2.17 8.80
N GLU A 240 22.52 2.90 9.68
CA GLU A 240 23.02 2.35 10.94
C GLU A 240 21.84 2.09 11.88
N PRO A 241 21.73 0.89 12.47
CA PRO A 241 20.77 0.63 13.53
C PRO A 241 21.03 1.50 14.76
N ALA A 242 19.98 1.93 15.44
CA ALA A 242 20.07 2.64 16.70
C ALA A 242 19.43 1.81 17.84
N SER A 243 19.90 2.00 19.07
CA SER A 243 19.31 1.37 20.26
C SER A 243 18.36 2.30 20.97
N ALA A 244 17.24 1.77 21.46
CA ALA A 244 16.28 2.49 22.26
C ALA A 244 15.88 1.67 23.50
N LEU A 245 15.85 2.30 24.67
CA LEU A 245 15.30 1.72 25.91
C LEU A 245 13.88 2.22 26.10
N VAL A 246 12.92 1.44 25.63
CA VAL A 246 11.50 1.79 25.68
C VAL A 246 10.91 1.43 27.04
N LYS A 247 10.12 2.34 27.61
CA LYS A 247 9.34 2.12 28.83
C LYS A 247 7.86 2.19 28.50
N ALA A 248 7.08 1.35 29.14
CA ALA A 248 5.63 1.36 28.99
C ALA A 248 5.04 2.76 29.27
N GLY A 249 4.14 3.19 28.39
CA GLY A 249 3.46 4.48 28.46
C GLY A 249 4.36 5.71 28.22
N SER A 250 5.60 5.52 27.75
CA SER A 250 6.54 6.62 27.54
C SER A 250 7.01 6.68 26.09
N GLU A 251 7.39 7.87 25.65
CA GLU A 251 8.07 8.09 24.39
C GLU A 251 9.60 8.16 24.63
N VAL A 252 10.35 7.54 23.71
CA VAL A 252 11.81 7.72 23.59
C VAL A 252 12.02 8.54 22.34
N ASP A 253 12.47 9.76 22.49
CA ASP A 253 12.75 10.71 21.40
C ASP A 253 14.23 10.75 20.99
N GLY A 254 14.51 11.35 19.83
CA GLY A 254 15.87 11.57 19.33
C GLY A 254 16.62 10.30 18.92
N VAL A 255 15.91 9.20 18.59
CA VAL A 255 16.50 7.99 18.05
C VAL A 255 16.73 8.17 16.55
N ASP A 256 17.85 8.80 16.19
CA ASP A 256 18.17 9.14 14.81
C ASP A 256 18.89 7.99 14.12
N LEU A 257 18.54 7.76 12.83
CA LEU A 257 19.18 6.76 11.98
C LEU A 257 20.08 7.44 10.95
N ALA A 258 21.39 7.25 11.09
CA ALA A 258 22.39 7.79 10.17
C ALA A 258 22.60 6.85 8.97
N VAL A 259 23.13 7.42 7.87
CA VAL A 259 23.57 6.61 6.72
C VAL A 259 24.73 5.72 7.12
N SER A 260 24.69 4.48 6.64
CA SER A 260 25.73 3.47 6.79
C SER A 260 26.48 3.27 5.47
N ASP A 261 27.78 2.96 5.58
CA ASP A 261 28.59 2.51 4.44
C ASP A 261 28.43 0.99 4.16
N ALA A 262 27.57 0.30 4.89
CA ALA A 262 27.32 -1.12 4.67
C ALA A 262 26.74 -1.37 3.27
N ALA A 263 27.27 -2.39 2.61
CA ALA A 263 26.84 -2.73 1.26
C ALA A 263 25.37 -3.18 1.23
N LEU A 264 24.63 -2.70 0.22
CA LEU A 264 23.32 -3.19 -0.11
C LEU A 264 23.41 -4.55 -0.80
N GLY A 265 22.44 -5.42 -0.54
CA GLY A 265 22.36 -6.76 -1.12
C GLY A 265 21.37 -6.84 -2.29
N ALA A 266 21.11 -8.06 -2.72
CA ALA A 266 20.08 -8.38 -3.70
C ALA A 266 19.35 -9.66 -3.29
N VAL A 267 18.10 -9.80 -3.71
CA VAL A 267 17.31 -11.02 -3.53
C VAL A 267 16.76 -11.45 -4.89
N ASN A 268 17.11 -12.66 -5.32
CA ASN A 268 16.69 -13.22 -6.60
C ASN A 268 15.81 -14.46 -6.36
N GLY A 269 14.88 -14.69 -7.26
CA GLY A 269 14.05 -15.87 -7.22
C GLY A 269 13.24 -16.05 -8.48
N SER A 270 12.28 -16.95 -8.44
CA SER A 270 11.40 -17.20 -9.58
C SER A 270 10.00 -17.59 -9.14
N VAL A 271 9.03 -17.39 -10.04
CA VAL A 271 7.67 -17.90 -9.92
C VAL A 271 7.38 -18.85 -11.08
N SER A 272 6.60 -19.89 -10.83
CA SER A 272 6.10 -20.81 -11.84
C SER A 272 4.59 -20.99 -11.68
N PHE A 273 3.83 -20.90 -12.76
CA PHE A 273 2.38 -20.98 -12.74
C PHE A 273 1.90 -22.36 -13.17
N VAL A 274 1.10 -22.99 -12.32
CA VAL A 274 0.50 -24.32 -12.55
C VAL A 274 -1.01 -24.19 -12.40
N ASN A 275 -1.75 -24.66 -13.41
CA ASN A 275 -3.22 -24.62 -13.44
C ASN A 275 -3.82 -23.23 -13.11
N ALA A 276 -3.14 -22.17 -13.53
CA ALA A 276 -3.57 -20.80 -13.30
C ALA A 276 -3.94 -20.14 -14.64
N SER A 277 -5.01 -19.34 -14.65
CA SER A 277 -5.41 -18.51 -15.80
C SER A 277 -4.52 -17.29 -15.96
N ALA A 278 -4.26 -16.58 -14.87
CA ALA A 278 -3.29 -15.49 -14.83
C ALA A 278 -1.86 -16.01 -14.90
N LYS A 279 -0.96 -15.21 -15.47
CA LYS A 279 0.45 -15.55 -15.70
C LYS A 279 1.40 -14.48 -15.17
N THR A 280 0.89 -13.56 -14.37
CA THR A 280 1.67 -12.52 -13.69
C THR A 280 1.15 -12.33 -12.27
N THR A 281 2.04 -12.07 -11.36
CA THR A 281 1.74 -11.76 -9.96
C THR A 281 2.71 -10.72 -9.43
N SER A 282 2.55 -10.30 -8.19
CA SER A 282 3.53 -9.52 -7.44
C SER A 282 4.36 -10.37 -6.50
N VAL A 283 5.58 -9.90 -6.25
CA VAL A 283 6.48 -10.44 -5.22
C VAL A 283 6.92 -9.29 -4.33
N VAL A 284 6.94 -9.52 -3.02
CA VAL A 284 7.39 -8.51 -2.03
C VAL A 284 8.40 -9.08 -1.05
N LEU A 285 9.24 -8.20 -0.51
CA LEU A 285 10.03 -8.46 0.68
C LEU A 285 9.37 -7.78 1.88
N VAL A 286 8.92 -8.57 2.83
CA VAL A 286 8.33 -8.12 4.10
C VAL A 286 9.40 -8.14 5.17
N VAL A 287 9.51 -7.11 6.00
CA VAL A 287 10.43 -7.14 7.15
C VAL A 287 9.98 -8.24 8.13
N ALA A 288 10.83 -9.20 8.39
CA ALA A 288 10.47 -10.44 9.08
C ALA A 288 9.90 -10.21 10.50
N SER A 289 10.39 -9.21 11.22
CA SER A 289 9.90 -8.88 12.58
C SER A 289 8.49 -8.30 12.61
N THR A 290 7.97 -7.83 11.47
CA THR A 290 6.60 -7.32 11.33
C THR A 290 5.63 -8.36 10.78
N PHE A 291 6.12 -9.54 10.41
CA PHE A 291 5.33 -10.54 9.70
C PHE A 291 4.43 -11.35 10.62
N ASN A 292 3.13 -11.32 10.36
CA ASN A 292 2.14 -12.17 10.98
C ASN A 292 1.88 -13.39 10.08
N GLU A 293 2.24 -14.57 10.56
CA GLU A 293 2.18 -15.80 9.75
C GLU A 293 0.74 -16.27 9.49
N ALA A 294 -0.17 -16.08 10.46
CA ALA A 294 -1.58 -16.45 10.30
C ALA A 294 -2.26 -15.60 9.23
N LEU A 295 -2.00 -14.30 9.22
CA LEU A 295 -2.57 -13.36 8.26
C LEU A 295 -1.80 -13.30 6.93
N LYS A 296 -0.61 -13.88 6.85
CA LYS A 296 0.31 -13.79 5.69
C LYS A 296 0.62 -12.32 5.32
N ARG A 297 0.85 -11.48 6.33
CA ARG A 297 1.04 -10.04 6.17
C ARG A 297 2.15 -9.50 7.04
N GLY A 298 2.72 -8.39 6.59
CA GLY A 298 3.67 -7.58 7.31
C GLY A 298 4.04 -6.34 6.50
N GLU A 299 4.97 -5.57 6.98
CA GLU A 299 5.37 -4.31 6.38
C GLU A 299 6.36 -4.52 5.23
N VAL A 300 6.01 -3.94 4.08
CA VAL A 300 6.86 -3.94 2.88
C VAL A 300 7.57 -2.59 2.78
N PRO A 301 8.91 -2.54 2.85
CA PRO A 301 9.65 -1.31 2.64
C PRO A 301 9.46 -0.74 1.24
N ARG A 302 9.56 0.57 1.13
CA ARG A 302 9.54 1.28 -0.15
C ARG A 302 10.56 0.69 -1.13
N GLY A 303 10.09 0.37 -2.35
CA GLY A 303 10.91 -0.16 -3.44
C GLY A 303 11.19 -1.66 -3.36
N LEU A 304 10.64 -2.38 -2.37
CA LEU A 304 10.79 -3.83 -2.23
C LEU A 304 9.54 -4.61 -2.66
N ARG A 305 8.87 -4.13 -3.71
CA ARG A 305 7.78 -4.79 -4.45
C ARG A 305 8.15 -4.90 -5.92
N ALA A 306 8.02 -6.07 -6.51
CA ALA A 306 8.18 -6.33 -7.93
C ALA A 306 6.82 -6.72 -8.55
N PHE A 307 6.43 -6.01 -9.62
CA PHE A 307 5.22 -6.27 -10.40
C PHE A 307 5.36 -5.65 -11.81
N PRO A 308 4.90 -6.31 -12.87
CA PRO A 308 4.42 -7.70 -12.92
C PRO A 308 5.57 -8.71 -12.96
N VAL A 309 5.39 -9.85 -12.29
CA VAL A 309 6.35 -10.96 -12.30
C VAL A 309 5.72 -12.17 -12.98
N SER A 310 6.37 -12.72 -13.99
CA SER A 310 5.91 -13.90 -14.76
C SER A 310 6.92 -15.06 -14.79
N GLY A 311 8.06 -14.90 -14.12
CA GLY A 311 9.17 -15.85 -14.11
C GLY A 311 10.21 -15.44 -13.10
N ALA A 312 11.46 -15.23 -13.56
CA ALA A 312 12.51 -14.72 -12.66
C ALA A 312 12.22 -13.29 -12.18
N TYR A 313 12.59 -13.01 -10.93
CA TYR A 313 12.55 -11.67 -10.35
C TYR A 313 13.85 -11.38 -9.60
N ALA A 314 14.15 -10.10 -9.44
CA ALA A 314 15.28 -9.63 -8.66
C ALA A 314 14.91 -8.33 -7.94
N PHE A 315 15.27 -8.25 -6.65
CA PHE A 315 15.33 -7.02 -5.90
C PHE A 315 16.79 -6.59 -5.80
N ALA A 316 17.10 -5.42 -6.31
CA ALA A 316 18.39 -4.79 -6.13
C ALA A 316 18.35 -3.83 -4.94
N ASP A 317 19.54 -3.46 -4.47
CA ASP A 317 19.71 -2.41 -3.47
C ASP A 317 18.93 -2.65 -2.17
N VAL A 318 18.85 -3.93 -1.75
CA VAL A 318 18.14 -4.36 -0.54
C VAL A 318 19.01 -4.06 0.69
N PRO A 319 18.51 -3.29 1.67
CA PRO A 319 19.24 -3.04 2.91
C PRO A 319 19.40 -4.32 3.74
N ALA A 320 20.46 -4.37 4.56
CA ALA A 320 20.70 -5.50 5.45
C ALA A 320 19.55 -5.72 6.42
N GLY A 321 19.14 -6.96 6.59
CA GLY A 321 18.03 -7.36 7.48
C GLY A 321 17.45 -8.72 7.15
N ASP A 322 16.50 -9.14 7.97
CA ASP A 322 15.75 -10.38 7.81
C ASP A 322 14.41 -10.11 7.14
N TYR A 323 14.13 -10.86 6.08
CA TYR A 323 12.91 -10.68 5.28
C TYR A 323 12.14 -11.99 5.08
N VAL A 324 10.86 -11.84 4.91
CA VAL A 324 9.96 -12.85 4.37
C VAL A 324 9.65 -12.49 2.93
N VAL A 325 9.82 -13.43 2.02
CA VAL A 325 9.47 -13.25 0.61
C VAL A 325 8.07 -13.82 0.40
N LEU A 326 7.17 -13.02 -0.15
CA LEU A 326 5.81 -13.41 -0.50
C LEU A 326 5.56 -13.21 -1.98
N ALA A 327 4.90 -14.18 -2.61
CA ALA A 327 4.36 -14.08 -3.96
C ALA A 327 2.88 -14.43 -3.94
N ALA A 328 2.09 -13.97 -4.91
CA ALA A 328 0.67 -14.25 -5.04
C ALA A 328 -0.10 -14.02 -3.72
N PHE A 329 0.06 -12.85 -3.14
CA PHE A 329 -0.58 -12.45 -1.88
C PHE A 329 -1.61 -11.32 -2.07
N GLU A 330 -1.79 -10.86 -3.30
CA GLU A 330 -2.78 -9.85 -3.70
C GLU A 330 -4.05 -10.52 -4.25
N ASN A 331 -5.08 -9.70 -4.53
CA ASN A 331 -6.32 -10.18 -5.15
C ASN A 331 -6.14 -10.26 -6.68
N ASP A 332 -5.39 -11.23 -7.13
CA ASP A 332 -5.02 -11.48 -8.53
C ASP A 332 -5.48 -12.85 -9.06
N GLU A 333 -6.43 -13.50 -8.35
CA GLU A 333 -6.96 -14.85 -8.63
C GLU A 333 -5.91 -15.95 -8.48
N LEU A 334 -4.82 -15.66 -7.78
CA LEU A 334 -3.70 -16.56 -7.59
C LEU A 334 -3.40 -16.79 -6.13
N VAL A 335 -2.88 -17.97 -5.83
CA VAL A 335 -2.33 -18.30 -4.52
C VAL A 335 -1.02 -19.07 -4.69
N ARG A 336 -0.18 -19.00 -3.68
CA ARG A 336 0.92 -19.96 -3.54
C ARG A 336 0.31 -21.34 -3.46
N ASP A 337 0.85 -22.29 -4.21
CA ASP A 337 0.40 -23.68 -4.15
C ASP A 337 0.60 -24.21 -2.73
N PRO A 338 -0.43 -24.61 -2.02
CA PRO A 338 -0.29 -25.06 -0.64
C PRO A 338 0.30 -26.47 -0.52
N ASP A 339 0.60 -27.15 -1.64
CA ASP A 339 1.23 -28.47 -1.65
C ASP A 339 2.74 -28.37 -1.41
N GLU A 340 3.15 -28.51 -0.16
CA GLU A 340 4.55 -28.50 0.24
C GLU A 340 5.32 -29.74 -0.24
N SER A 341 4.63 -30.82 -0.61
CA SER A 341 5.26 -32.10 -0.97
C SER A 341 5.86 -32.10 -2.37
N ILE A 342 5.40 -31.25 -3.27
CA ILE A 342 5.84 -31.15 -4.68
C ILE A 342 6.63 -29.87 -4.99
N GLY A 343 7.42 -29.42 -4.04
CA GLY A 343 8.23 -28.22 -4.21
C GLY A 343 7.42 -26.95 -4.21
N GLY A 344 6.42 -26.93 -3.35
CA GLY A 344 5.49 -25.84 -3.15
C GLY A 344 6.17 -24.61 -2.59
N THR A 345 5.53 -23.92 -1.85
CA THR A 345 5.53 -22.54 -1.66
C THR A 345 5.50 -22.13 -0.26
N ALA A 346 6.23 -22.91 0.55
CA ALA A 346 6.57 -22.47 1.88
C ALA A 346 7.02 -21.01 1.79
N ILE A 347 6.57 -20.21 2.73
CA ILE A 347 7.01 -18.83 2.90
C ILE A 347 8.53 -18.84 2.96
N GLN A 348 9.19 -18.12 2.05
CA GLN A 348 10.64 -18.07 1.99
C GLN A 348 11.15 -17.01 2.98
N ARG A 349 12.17 -17.35 3.74
CA ARG A 349 12.86 -16.43 4.65
C ARG A 349 14.29 -16.23 4.16
N VAL A 350 14.75 -14.98 4.18
CA VAL A 350 16.09 -14.63 3.71
C VAL A 350 16.70 -13.55 4.60
N SER A 351 17.99 -13.75 4.95
CA SER A 351 18.81 -12.75 5.65
C SER A 351 19.74 -12.09 4.64
N VAL A 352 19.63 -10.79 4.47
CA VAL A 352 20.45 -9.98 3.56
C VAL A 352 21.54 -9.29 4.36
N SER A 353 22.79 -9.43 3.90
CA SER A 353 23.98 -8.86 4.55
C SER A 353 24.97 -8.25 3.53
N GLY A 354 24.44 -7.56 2.50
CA GLY A 354 25.27 -6.91 1.48
C GLY A 354 25.69 -7.79 0.30
N SER A 355 25.22 -9.04 0.26
CA SER A 355 25.44 -9.96 -0.87
C SER A 355 24.13 -10.29 -1.58
N ALA A 356 24.24 -10.81 -2.81
CA ALA A 356 23.07 -11.36 -3.51
C ALA A 356 22.69 -12.71 -2.87
N MET A 357 21.41 -12.89 -2.64
CA MET A 357 20.80 -14.08 -2.08
C MET A 357 19.81 -14.67 -3.08
N ASP A 358 19.89 -15.97 -3.31
CA ASP A 358 18.92 -16.70 -4.12
C ASP A 358 17.93 -17.41 -3.19
N VAL A 359 16.64 -17.24 -3.46
CA VAL A 359 15.57 -17.93 -2.74
C VAL A 359 14.92 -18.99 -3.63
N ALA A 360 14.33 -20.00 -3.01
CA ALA A 360 13.61 -21.04 -3.75
C ALA A 360 12.46 -20.44 -4.57
N GLY A 361 12.17 -21.06 -5.72
CA GLY A 361 11.07 -20.62 -6.58
C GLY A 361 9.70 -20.88 -5.95
N PHE A 362 8.76 -19.99 -6.23
CA PHE A 362 7.36 -20.18 -5.85
C PHE A 362 6.62 -20.95 -6.96
N LYS A 363 5.82 -21.92 -6.53
CA LYS A 363 4.80 -22.53 -7.35
C LYS A 363 3.47 -21.83 -7.07
N ILE A 364 2.81 -21.32 -8.09
CA ILE A 364 1.59 -20.53 -8.00
C ILE A 364 0.48 -21.24 -8.74
N THR A 365 -0.69 -21.34 -8.14
CA THR A 365 -1.87 -21.96 -8.72
C THR A 365 -3.05 -20.97 -8.72
N GLY A 366 -4.14 -21.33 -9.43
CA GLY A 366 -5.39 -20.56 -9.37
C GLY A 366 -5.99 -20.64 -7.97
N ALA A 367 -6.48 -19.53 -7.48
CA ALA A 367 -7.16 -19.46 -6.19
C ALA A 367 -8.57 -20.09 -6.24
N LEU A 368 -9.05 -20.56 -5.10
CA LEU A 368 -10.47 -20.82 -4.88
C LEU A 368 -11.19 -19.47 -4.80
N ALA A 369 -12.03 -19.18 -5.80
CA ALA A 369 -12.74 -17.91 -5.82
C ALA A 369 -13.71 -17.80 -4.63
N VAL A 370 -13.59 -16.76 -3.84
CA VAL A 370 -14.59 -16.41 -2.80
C VAL A 370 -15.85 -15.91 -3.49
N VAL A 371 -17.01 -16.45 -3.09
CA VAL A 371 -18.33 -16.01 -3.57
C VAL A 371 -18.96 -15.07 -2.56
N ALA A 372 -18.99 -15.44 -1.28
CA ALA A 372 -19.48 -14.63 -0.16
C ALA A 372 -19.04 -15.23 1.19
N PRO A 373 -18.90 -14.40 2.22
CA PRO A 373 -18.80 -12.93 2.20
C PRO A 373 -17.40 -12.47 1.76
N GLY A 374 -17.27 -11.20 1.45
CA GLY A 374 -15.95 -10.57 1.24
C GLY A 374 -15.30 -10.91 -0.10
N LYS A 375 -16.09 -11.05 -1.17
CA LYS A 375 -15.60 -11.30 -2.53
C LYS A 375 -14.74 -10.14 -3.06
N ASP A 376 -15.27 -8.93 -3.02
CA ASP A 376 -14.64 -7.75 -3.64
C ASP A 376 -14.17 -6.72 -2.59
N ALA A 377 -14.85 -6.68 -1.44
CA ALA A 377 -14.55 -5.80 -0.30
C ALA A 377 -15.06 -6.45 0.99
N PRO A 378 -14.64 -5.98 2.18
CA PRO A 378 -15.24 -6.40 3.45
C PRO A 378 -16.76 -6.25 3.44
N GLU A 379 -17.49 -7.29 3.83
CA GLU A 379 -18.93 -7.37 3.77
C GLU A 379 -19.54 -7.33 5.18
N LEU A 380 -20.49 -6.41 5.44
CA LEU A 380 -21.22 -6.33 6.70
C LEU A 380 -22.29 -7.43 6.75
N LEU A 381 -22.27 -8.24 7.78
CA LEU A 381 -23.20 -9.36 7.94
C LEU A 381 -24.20 -9.11 9.05
N ASP A 382 -25.48 -9.42 8.75
CA ASP A 382 -26.54 -9.53 9.73
C ASP A 382 -26.76 -11.02 10.08
N GLY A 383 -26.36 -11.43 11.28
CA GLY A 383 -26.60 -12.80 11.78
C GLY A 383 -25.43 -13.75 11.61
N VAL A 384 -25.72 -15.05 11.62
CA VAL A 384 -24.70 -16.11 11.57
C VAL A 384 -24.02 -16.11 10.19
N PRO A 385 -22.68 -16.03 10.12
CA PRO A 385 -21.97 -16.05 8.85
C PRO A 385 -22.22 -17.33 8.05
N ARG A 386 -22.43 -17.19 6.75
CA ARG A 386 -22.48 -18.29 5.80
C ARG A 386 -21.42 -18.05 4.74
N PHE A 387 -20.50 -18.99 4.64
CA PHE A 387 -19.36 -18.93 3.73
C PHE A 387 -19.68 -19.63 2.42
N GLU A 388 -19.26 -19.06 1.29
CA GLU A 388 -19.39 -19.66 -0.02
C GLU A 388 -18.13 -19.40 -0.86
N TRP A 389 -17.61 -20.46 -1.49
CA TRP A 389 -16.45 -20.41 -2.37
C TRP A 389 -16.63 -21.34 -3.57
N ALA A 390 -15.88 -21.12 -4.65
CA ALA A 390 -15.94 -21.96 -5.84
C ALA A 390 -15.45 -23.39 -5.54
N ASP A 391 -16.15 -24.35 -6.11
CA ASP A 391 -15.78 -25.78 -6.01
C ASP A 391 -14.47 -26.05 -6.75
N ASP A 392 -13.57 -26.81 -6.13
CA ASP A 392 -12.39 -27.38 -6.80
C ASP A 392 -12.74 -28.80 -7.24
N SER A 393 -12.91 -28.99 -8.54
CA SER A 393 -13.39 -30.28 -9.10
C SER A 393 -12.43 -31.46 -8.88
N SER A 394 -11.31 -31.26 -8.22
CA SER A 394 -10.26 -32.30 -8.04
C SER A 394 -10.02 -32.72 -6.60
N GLU A 395 -10.74 -32.15 -5.65
CA GLU A 395 -10.59 -32.36 -4.21
C GLU A 395 -11.38 -33.57 -3.67
N ASP A 396 -11.04 -33.96 -2.44
CA ASP A 396 -11.84 -34.88 -1.61
C ASP A 396 -12.59 -34.13 -0.51
N GLY A 397 -12.19 -32.90 -0.18
CA GLY A 397 -12.85 -32.02 0.78
C GLY A 397 -12.11 -30.71 1.00
N TYR A 398 -12.60 -29.96 1.99
CA TYR A 398 -12.06 -28.65 2.33
C TYR A 398 -11.78 -28.53 3.83
N GLU A 399 -10.87 -27.61 4.14
CA GLU A 399 -10.63 -27.09 5.48
C GLU A 399 -10.99 -25.61 5.49
N VAL A 400 -11.77 -25.17 6.47
CA VAL A 400 -12.16 -23.76 6.61
C VAL A 400 -11.70 -23.26 7.96
N THR A 401 -11.03 -22.11 7.96
CA THR A 401 -10.58 -21.40 9.16
C THR A 401 -11.17 -20.00 9.18
N VAL A 402 -11.60 -19.54 10.35
CA VAL A 402 -12.01 -18.16 10.60
C VAL A 402 -11.00 -17.50 11.53
N LEU A 403 -10.46 -16.37 11.10
CA LEU A 403 -9.49 -15.56 11.83
C LEU A 403 -10.12 -14.23 12.25
N ASP A 404 -9.73 -13.70 13.42
CA ASP A 404 -10.03 -12.34 13.82
C ASP A 404 -9.05 -11.33 13.17
N THR A 405 -9.23 -10.03 13.45
CA THR A 405 -8.40 -8.94 12.90
C THR A 405 -6.91 -9.04 13.29
N PHE A 406 -6.59 -9.77 14.35
CA PHE A 406 -5.21 -9.96 14.84
C PHE A 406 -4.59 -11.27 14.36
N GLY A 407 -5.33 -12.10 13.62
CA GLY A 407 -4.89 -13.39 13.13
C GLY A 407 -5.09 -14.54 14.11
N THR A 408 -5.89 -14.34 15.16
CA THR A 408 -6.26 -15.42 16.07
C THR A 408 -7.28 -16.31 15.40
N GLU A 409 -7.05 -17.64 15.41
CA GLU A 409 -8.04 -18.61 14.95
C GLU A 409 -9.20 -18.65 15.94
N VAL A 410 -10.38 -18.20 15.50
CA VAL A 410 -11.60 -18.22 16.32
C VAL A 410 -12.45 -19.45 16.06
N TRP A 411 -12.30 -20.07 14.90
CA TRP A 411 -12.98 -21.30 14.54
C TRP A 411 -12.29 -22.01 13.38
N LYS A 412 -12.39 -23.35 13.37
CA LYS A 412 -11.87 -24.19 12.31
C LYS A 412 -12.75 -25.41 12.08
N ASN A 413 -12.98 -25.75 10.81
CA ASN A 413 -13.58 -27.01 10.38
C ASN A 413 -12.65 -27.69 9.37
N VAL A 414 -12.07 -28.83 9.73
CA VAL A 414 -11.08 -29.55 8.92
C VAL A 414 -11.70 -30.58 7.97
N ASP A 415 -13.00 -30.87 8.09
CA ASP A 415 -13.70 -31.94 7.38
C ASP A 415 -14.96 -31.45 6.68
N VAL A 416 -14.85 -30.41 5.87
CA VAL A 416 -15.96 -29.96 5.01
C VAL A 416 -15.99 -30.86 3.78
N PRO A 417 -17.10 -31.61 3.55
CA PRO A 417 -17.19 -32.54 2.45
C PRO A 417 -17.29 -31.81 1.11
N ARG A 418 -16.73 -32.40 0.07
CA ARG A 418 -16.95 -31.93 -1.30
C ARG A 418 -18.43 -32.04 -1.70
N VAL A 419 -18.85 -31.21 -2.63
CA VAL A 419 -20.19 -31.20 -3.20
C VAL A 419 -20.12 -31.60 -4.67
N SER A 420 -20.57 -32.82 -5.00
CA SER A 420 -20.48 -33.29 -6.39
C SER A 420 -21.48 -32.56 -7.30
N GLY A 421 -20.98 -31.99 -8.39
CA GLY A 421 -21.78 -31.35 -9.45
C GLY A 421 -22.30 -29.95 -9.10
N ALA A 422 -21.84 -29.36 -8.04
CA ALA A 422 -22.06 -27.94 -7.73
C ALA A 422 -20.92 -27.08 -8.28
N SER A 423 -21.18 -25.81 -8.52
CA SER A 423 -20.16 -24.82 -8.89
C SER A 423 -19.56 -24.10 -7.68
N SER A 424 -20.18 -24.25 -6.52
CA SER A 424 -19.72 -23.65 -5.26
C SER A 424 -20.04 -24.57 -4.08
N VAL A 425 -19.30 -24.37 -3.00
CA VAL A 425 -19.46 -25.03 -1.71
C VAL A 425 -19.93 -24.00 -0.70
N THR A 426 -20.90 -24.35 0.13
CA THR A 426 -21.42 -23.49 1.19
C THR A 426 -21.24 -24.13 2.56
N LEU A 427 -20.94 -23.30 3.56
CA LEU A 427 -20.76 -23.72 4.95
C LEU A 427 -21.30 -22.67 5.91
N ASP A 428 -22.21 -23.04 6.77
CA ASP A 428 -22.66 -22.16 7.86
C ASP A 428 -21.64 -22.18 8.99
N TYR A 429 -21.35 -21.00 9.55
CA TYR A 429 -20.49 -20.89 10.71
C TYR A 429 -21.10 -21.62 11.92
N ALA A 430 -20.31 -22.46 12.55
CA ALA A 430 -20.73 -23.26 13.70
C ALA A 430 -19.80 -23.09 14.92
N GLY A 431 -19.05 -22.00 14.96
CA GLY A 431 -18.14 -21.65 16.05
C GLY A 431 -18.82 -20.89 17.19
N PRO A 432 -18.03 -20.35 18.14
CA PRO A 432 -18.51 -19.46 19.17
C PRO A 432 -19.15 -18.19 18.60
N GLU A 433 -20.02 -17.54 19.36
CA GLU A 433 -20.58 -16.24 18.99
C GLU A 433 -19.45 -15.24 18.72
N LEU A 434 -19.52 -14.53 17.59
CA LEU A 434 -18.54 -13.54 17.19
C LEU A 434 -18.91 -12.18 17.80
N SER A 435 -17.95 -11.49 18.37
CA SER A 435 -18.12 -10.11 18.80
C SER A 435 -18.07 -9.16 17.60
N SER A 436 -18.48 -7.91 17.80
CA SER A 436 -18.30 -6.84 16.79
C SER A 436 -16.84 -6.75 16.36
N GLY A 437 -16.60 -6.66 15.04
CA GLY A 437 -15.26 -6.56 14.47
C GLY A 437 -15.08 -7.19 13.11
N TYR A 438 -13.83 -7.17 12.64
CA TYR A 438 -13.43 -7.74 11.35
C TYR A 438 -12.97 -9.18 11.51
N TYR A 439 -13.44 -10.02 10.59
CA TYR A 439 -13.08 -11.43 10.50
C TYR A 439 -12.75 -11.81 9.06
N GLN A 440 -12.02 -12.91 8.90
CA GLN A 440 -11.77 -13.50 7.58
C GLN A 440 -12.03 -14.99 7.65
N PHE A 441 -12.77 -15.53 6.69
CA PHE A 441 -12.74 -16.97 6.45
C PHE A 441 -11.73 -17.28 5.34
N ARG A 442 -11.06 -18.42 5.49
CA ARG A 442 -10.19 -19.01 4.48
C ARG A 442 -10.60 -20.45 4.25
N ALA A 443 -10.70 -20.85 2.99
CA ALA A 443 -10.94 -22.23 2.60
C ALA A 443 -9.71 -22.78 1.87
N VAL A 444 -9.35 -24.03 2.14
CA VAL A 444 -8.27 -24.76 1.49
C VAL A 444 -8.82 -26.08 1.01
N SER A 445 -8.65 -26.41 -0.27
CA SER A 445 -9.01 -27.72 -0.82
C SER A 445 -7.91 -28.75 -0.56
N TRP A 446 -8.31 -29.98 -0.26
CA TRP A 446 -7.38 -31.06 -0.02
C TRP A 446 -7.80 -32.37 -0.70
N ARG A 447 -6.82 -33.24 -0.92
CA ARG A 447 -6.99 -34.60 -1.42
C ARG A 447 -6.33 -35.59 -0.50
N GLU A 448 -6.91 -36.77 -0.31
CA GLU A 448 -6.25 -37.88 0.35
C GLU A 448 -5.13 -38.43 -0.55
N GLU A 449 -3.92 -38.63 0.00
CA GLU A 449 -2.81 -39.24 -0.76
C GLU A 449 -3.14 -40.68 -1.20
N LYS A 450 -3.88 -41.39 -0.36
CA LYS A 450 -4.46 -42.71 -0.68
C LYS A 450 -5.84 -42.75 -0.02
N LYS A 451 -6.83 -43.29 -0.70
CA LYS A 451 -8.19 -43.40 -0.18
C LYS A 451 -8.20 -44.05 1.22
N GLY A 452 -8.69 -43.31 2.21
CA GLY A 452 -8.69 -43.70 3.61
C GLY A 452 -7.35 -43.45 4.36
N ALA A 453 -6.41 -42.72 3.78
CA ALA A 453 -5.19 -42.29 4.47
C ALA A 453 -5.46 -41.08 5.37
N ALA A 454 -4.72 -40.97 6.46
CA ALA A 454 -4.77 -39.78 7.32
C ALA A 454 -4.00 -38.58 6.75
N SER A 455 -3.14 -38.81 5.74
CA SER A 455 -2.35 -37.75 5.12
C SER A 455 -3.11 -37.09 3.97
N ARG A 456 -3.11 -35.78 3.99
CA ARG A 456 -3.77 -34.92 3.01
C ARG A 456 -2.73 -34.12 2.23
N THR A 457 -2.95 -33.97 0.94
CA THR A 457 -2.25 -33.03 0.10
C THR A 457 -3.18 -31.84 -0.14
N TYR A 458 -2.75 -30.63 0.20
CA TYR A 458 -3.48 -29.40 -0.08
C TYR A 458 -3.27 -29.00 -1.54
N ILE A 459 -4.33 -28.51 -2.21
CA ILE A 459 -4.33 -28.29 -3.66
C ILE A 459 -4.41 -26.82 -4.00
N SER A 460 -5.35 -26.10 -3.39
CA SER A 460 -5.57 -24.68 -3.59
C SER A 460 -6.18 -24.04 -2.34
N ALA A 461 -6.22 -22.73 -2.30
CA ALA A 461 -6.78 -21.94 -1.21
C ALA A 461 -7.51 -20.71 -1.73
N THR A 462 -8.33 -20.11 -0.90
CA THR A 462 -8.82 -18.73 -1.15
C THR A 462 -7.67 -17.74 -1.06
N GLU A 463 -7.80 -16.62 -1.77
CA GLU A 463 -6.78 -15.57 -1.76
C GLU A 463 -6.59 -14.95 -0.37
N ASP A 464 -5.35 -14.52 -0.08
CA ASP A 464 -4.97 -14.02 1.26
C ASP A 464 -5.75 -12.76 1.70
N LEU A 465 -6.32 -12.00 0.76
CA LEU A 465 -6.99 -10.72 1.04
C LEU A 465 -8.50 -10.75 0.83
N LYS A 466 -9.09 -11.92 0.51
CA LYS A 466 -10.53 -12.11 0.33
C LYS A 466 -11.17 -12.84 1.50
N GLY A 467 -12.48 -12.92 1.49
CA GLY A 467 -13.23 -13.58 2.55
C GLY A 467 -13.37 -12.75 3.83
N VAL A 468 -13.14 -11.44 3.75
CA VAL A 468 -13.24 -10.53 4.90
C VAL A 468 -14.69 -10.11 5.11
N PHE A 469 -15.15 -10.19 6.35
CA PHE A 469 -16.49 -9.76 6.75
C PHE A 469 -16.47 -9.02 8.09
N ILE A 470 -17.53 -8.28 8.35
CA ILE A 470 -17.71 -7.45 9.53
C ILE A 470 -18.94 -7.94 10.28
N VAL A 471 -18.78 -8.18 11.56
CA VAL A 471 -19.88 -8.43 12.50
C VAL A 471 -20.17 -7.08 13.19
N PRO A 472 -21.43 -6.58 13.16
CA PRO A 472 -21.81 -5.29 13.69
C PRO A 472 -21.71 -5.18 15.21
#